data_7ad382b3e666abe5bebbcbba54beacf9
#
_entry.id   7ad382b3e666abe5bebbcbba54beacf9
#
_cell.length_a   1.000
_cell.length_b   1.000
_cell.length_c   1.000
_cell.angle_alpha   90.00
_cell.angle_beta   90.00
_cell.angle_gamma   90.00
#
_symmetry.space_group_name_H-M   'P 1'
#
loop_
_entity.id
_entity.type
_entity.pdbx_description
1 polymer ?
#
loop_
_entity_poly.entity_id
_entity_poly.type
_entity_poly.pdbx_seq_one_letter_code
_entity_poly.pdbx_strand_id
1 'polypeptide(L)'
;MAADDSAPDLARRRTVAMLGGAAAAGFVASHAFAAAEATIHTRAIPSTGERLPVIGLGTWITFDVGDAAASRAALLPVMRDFVAAGGRAVDSSPMYGSSEAVVGDLAEQLRRPPLFCATKIWTYGRWAGAQQVERSLKLWGVERLDLVQVHNMLDWRTHLPTLAALRREGRIRYLGITTSHGRRHDELERAMREVAFDFVQFTYSVADRDAEPRLLPLARDRNAAVIANRPFDGGDLFARVRGRALPTWAAEIDCANWAQLFLKFVVAHPAVTCTIPATSQAAHLRENVGALRGTLPDEALRRRIARELG
;
A
#
# COMPACT_ATOMS: atom_id res chain seq x y z
N MET A 1 -14.63 -84.45 21.40
CA MET A 1 -14.52 -85.63 20.53
C MET A 1 -13.93 -85.17 19.23
N ALA A 2 -12.72 -85.41 19.16
CA ALA A 2 -11.94 -86.17 18.19
C ALA A 2 -11.68 -85.40 16.92
N ALA A 3 -10.49 -84.86 16.69
CA ALA A 3 -9.32 -85.48 16.10
C ALA A 3 -9.55 -85.62 14.57
N ASP A 4 -8.66 -85.38 13.69
CA ASP A 4 -7.27 -85.60 13.52
C ASP A 4 -6.88 -85.19 12.11
N ASP A 5 -5.85 -84.53 11.97
CA ASP A 5 -4.55 -84.93 11.44
C ASP A 5 -4.37 -84.93 9.89
N SER A 6 -3.28 -84.35 9.52
CA SER A 6 -2.18 -84.74 8.65
C SER A 6 -1.96 -83.92 7.35
N ALA A 7 -0.83 -83.31 7.36
CA ALA A 7 0.03 -83.07 6.18
C ALA A 7 0.82 -84.41 5.87
N PRO A 8 1.72 -84.50 4.88
CA PRO A 8 2.25 -83.60 3.84
C PRO A 8 2.33 -84.22 2.44
N ASP A 9 2.81 -83.61 1.42
CA ASP A 9 3.94 -84.11 0.63
C ASP A 9 4.49 -83.23 -0.47
N LEU A 10 5.70 -83.42 -0.75
CA LEU A 10 6.75 -82.77 -1.44
C LEU A 10 6.70 -82.85 -2.98
N ALA A 11 7.24 -81.84 -3.58
CA ALA A 11 8.10 -81.81 -4.76
C ALA A 11 7.55 -82.15 -6.15
N ARG A 12 7.71 -81.10 -7.03
CA ARG A 12 8.59 -81.27 -8.20
C ARG A 12 8.88 -79.97 -8.91
N ARG A 13 10.18 -79.78 -9.04
CA ARG A 13 10.82 -78.69 -9.89
C ARG A 13 10.42 -78.86 -11.34
N ARG A 14 10.21 -77.81 -12.04
CA ARG A 14 10.70 -77.64 -13.42
C ARG A 14 10.93 -76.11 -13.72
N THR A 15 12.17 -75.85 -13.97
CA THR A 15 12.79 -74.66 -14.55
C THR A 15 12.33 -74.49 -15.97
N VAL A 16 11.86 -73.25 -16.36
CA VAL A 16 11.99 -72.77 -17.73
C VAL A 16 12.37 -71.28 -17.62
N ALA A 17 13.45 -70.99 -18.29
CA ALA A 17 14.09 -69.69 -18.35
C ALA A 17 13.50 -68.79 -19.47
N MET A 18 13.75 -67.48 -19.26
CA MET A 18 13.89 -66.41 -20.23
C MET A 18 12.66 -65.87 -20.97
N LEU A 19 12.33 -64.60 -20.80
CA LEU A 19 12.76 -63.54 -21.72
C LEU A 19 12.48 -62.18 -21.11
N GLY A 20 13.44 -61.31 -21.19
CA GLY A 20 13.43 -59.97 -20.60
C GLY A 20 12.49 -59.02 -21.35
N GLY A 21 11.93 -58.12 -20.59
CA GLY A 21 11.22 -56.92 -21.07
C GLY A 21 11.39 -55.86 -20.01
N ALA A 22 12.48 -55.10 -20.13
CA ALA A 22 12.70 -53.88 -19.32
C ALA A 22 11.73 -52.80 -19.78
N ALA A 23 10.61 -52.65 -19.07
CA ALA A 23 9.76 -51.48 -19.18
C ALA A 23 10.42 -50.37 -18.36
N ALA A 24 11.19 -49.49 -19.03
CA ALA A 24 11.64 -48.24 -18.46
C ALA A 24 10.43 -47.30 -18.24
N ALA A 25 9.90 -47.31 -17.02
CA ALA A 25 8.95 -46.28 -16.58
C ALA A 25 9.71 -44.95 -16.48
N GLY A 26 9.58 -44.15 -17.55
CA GLY A 26 10.05 -42.79 -17.52
C GLY A 26 9.28 -41.97 -16.49
N PHE A 27 9.91 -41.75 -15.35
CA PHE A 27 9.45 -40.73 -14.40
C PHE A 27 9.64 -39.35 -15.10
N VAL A 28 8.59 -38.84 -15.73
CA VAL A 28 8.52 -37.42 -16.09
C VAL A 28 8.31 -36.66 -14.79
N ALA A 29 9.40 -36.25 -14.19
CA ALA A 29 9.36 -35.28 -13.10
C ALA A 29 8.79 -33.97 -13.65
N SER A 30 7.48 -33.80 -13.51
CA SER A 30 6.84 -32.51 -13.69
C SER A 30 7.42 -31.55 -12.65
N HIS A 31 8.45 -30.83 -13.04
CA HIS A 31 8.88 -29.64 -12.28
C HIS A 31 7.80 -28.59 -12.49
N ALA A 32 6.78 -28.64 -11.63
CA ALA A 32 5.94 -27.49 -11.40
C ALA A 32 6.86 -26.41 -10.82
N PHE A 33 7.33 -25.51 -11.66
CA PHE A 33 7.84 -24.22 -11.20
C PHE A 33 6.68 -23.55 -10.48
N ALA A 34 6.59 -23.75 -9.16
CA ALA A 34 5.88 -22.83 -8.31
C ALA A 34 6.56 -21.48 -8.51
N ALA A 35 5.97 -20.60 -9.32
CA ALA A 35 6.37 -19.21 -9.41
C ALA A 35 6.33 -18.72 -7.95
N ALA A 36 7.50 -18.50 -7.34
CA ALA A 36 7.59 -17.89 -6.03
C ALA A 36 6.77 -16.60 -6.12
N GLU A 37 5.70 -16.50 -5.35
CA GLU A 37 4.93 -15.26 -5.30
C GLU A 37 5.90 -14.15 -4.96
N ALA A 38 6.18 -13.29 -5.94
CA ALA A 38 7.14 -12.21 -5.77
C ALA A 38 6.69 -11.38 -4.58
N THR A 39 7.51 -11.35 -3.53
CA THR A 39 7.22 -10.61 -2.30
C THR A 39 7.00 -9.14 -2.64
N ILE A 40 5.95 -8.54 -2.07
CA ILE A 40 5.67 -7.13 -2.28
C ILE A 40 6.68 -6.25 -1.54
N HIS A 41 6.98 -5.10 -2.10
CA HIS A 41 7.80 -4.09 -1.43
C HIS A 41 7.07 -3.53 -0.21
N THR A 42 7.73 -3.56 0.92
CA THR A 42 7.25 -2.96 2.17
C THR A 42 8.34 -2.10 2.80
N ARG A 43 7.94 -1.10 3.57
CA ARG A 43 8.83 -0.25 4.37
C ARG A 43 8.39 -0.27 5.82
N ALA A 44 9.36 -0.24 6.72
CA ALA A 44 9.06 -0.12 8.14
C ALA A 44 8.61 1.30 8.50
N ILE A 45 7.61 1.41 9.39
CA ILE A 45 7.33 2.63 10.14
C ILE A 45 8.45 2.78 11.16
N PRO A 46 9.26 3.85 11.10
CA PRO A 46 10.48 3.94 11.91
C PRO A 46 10.23 3.85 13.42
N SER A 47 9.09 4.39 13.90
CA SER A 47 8.78 4.42 15.34
C SER A 47 8.42 3.05 15.94
N THR A 48 8.02 2.06 15.12
CA THR A 48 7.55 0.74 15.63
C THR A 48 8.15 -0.46 14.93
N GLY A 49 8.72 -0.29 13.74
CA GLY A 49 9.17 -1.38 12.88
C GLY A 49 8.04 -2.10 12.12
N GLU A 50 6.76 -1.73 12.33
CA GLU A 50 5.65 -2.29 11.54
C GLU A 50 5.85 -2.02 10.05
N ARG A 51 5.64 -3.04 9.23
CA ARG A 51 5.87 -2.93 7.79
C ARG A 51 4.60 -2.59 7.04
N LEU A 52 4.66 -1.54 6.23
CA LEU A 52 3.59 -1.16 5.30
C LEU A 52 4.00 -1.44 3.86
N PRO A 53 3.07 -1.93 3.01
CA PRO A 53 3.24 -1.93 1.56
C PRO A 53 3.52 -0.52 1.04
N VAL A 54 4.45 -0.40 0.10
CA VAL A 54 4.90 0.92 -0.39
C VAL A 54 3.85 1.64 -1.25
N ILE A 55 2.81 0.94 -1.71
CA ILE A 55 1.67 1.52 -2.43
C ILE A 55 0.44 1.42 -1.55
N GLY A 56 -0.12 2.56 -1.18
CA GLY A 56 -1.41 2.72 -0.54
C GLY A 56 -2.49 3.16 -1.53
N LEU A 57 -3.66 3.50 -1.02
CA LEU A 57 -4.81 3.98 -1.77
C LEU A 57 -5.28 5.33 -1.19
N GLY A 58 -5.16 6.40 -1.99
CA GLY A 58 -5.76 7.69 -1.69
C GLY A 58 -7.22 7.72 -2.14
N THR A 59 -8.05 8.50 -1.45
CA THR A 59 -9.50 8.55 -1.70
C THR A 59 -10.01 9.94 -2.13
N TRP A 60 -9.16 10.94 -2.17
CA TRP A 60 -9.55 12.31 -2.52
C TRP A 60 -10.21 12.36 -3.91
N ILE A 61 -11.40 12.96 -4.00
CA ILE A 61 -12.26 13.06 -5.19
C ILE A 61 -12.77 11.69 -5.69
N THR A 62 -11.94 10.65 -5.68
CA THR A 62 -12.23 9.37 -6.33
C THR A 62 -13.23 8.51 -5.56
N PHE A 63 -13.37 8.71 -4.25
CA PHE A 63 -14.33 8.01 -3.39
C PHE A 63 -15.44 8.92 -2.88
N ASP A 64 -15.48 10.19 -3.25
CA ASP A 64 -16.59 11.09 -2.95
C ASP A 64 -17.74 10.88 -3.95
N VAL A 65 -18.45 9.77 -3.79
CA VAL A 65 -19.53 9.34 -4.70
C VAL A 65 -20.93 9.43 -4.08
N GLY A 66 -21.04 10.04 -2.89
CA GLY A 66 -22.30 10.20 -2.17
C GLY A 66 -22.86 8.89 -1.61
N ASP A 67 -24.19 8.84 -1.45
CA ASP A 67 -24.88 7.73 -0.77
C ASP A 67 -25.52 6.72 -1.72
N ALA A 68 -25.47 6.96 -3.04
CA ALA A 68 -26.08 6.07 -4.01
C ALA A 68 -25.38 4.70 -4.02
N ALA A 69 -26.12 3.64 -3.73
CA ALA A 69 -25.60 2.28 -3.63
C ALA A 69 -24.87 1.83 -4.90
N ALA A 70 -25.38 2.17 -6.10
CA ALA A 70 -24.74 1.85 -7.36
C ALA A 70 -23.36 2.53 -7.52
N SER A 71 -23.24 3.81 -7.11
CA SER A 71 -21.98 4.54 -7.17
C SER A 71 -20.93 3.95 -6.23
N ARG A 72 -21.33 3.55 -5.02
CA ARG A 72 -20.46 2.87 -4.06
C ARG A 72 -20.05 1.49 -4.56
N ALA A 73 -21.01 0.70 -5.10
CA ALA A 73 -20.75 -0.62 -5.65
C ALA A 73 -19.75 -0.60 -6.82
N ALA A 74 -19.72 0.47 -7.61
CA ALA A 74 -18.75 0.65 -8.69
C ALA A 74 -17.29 0.73 -8.19
N LEU A 75 -17.06 1.11 -6.93
CA LEU A 75 -15.74 1.16 -6.31
C LEU A 75 -15.32 -0.16 -5.64
N LEU A 76 -16.22 -1.11 -5.47
CA LEU A 76 -15.93 -2.41 -4.84
C LEU A 76 -14.79 -3.16 -5.55
N PRO A 77 -14.72 -3.22 -6.90
CA PRO A 77 -13.59 -3.83 -7.59
C PRO A 77 -12.25 -3.14 -7.28
N VAL A 78 -12.24 -1.81 -7.11
CA VAL A 78 -11.02 -1.06 -6.75
C VAL A 78 -10.50 -1.52 -5.39
N MET A 79 -11.34 -1.51 -4.37
CA MET A 79 -10.96 -1.92 -3.02
C MET A 79 -10.59 -3.40 -2.95
N ARG A 80 -11.35 -4.27 -3.62
CA ARG A 80 -11.08 -5.71 -3.67
C ARG A 80 -9.72 -6.01 -4.31
N ASP A 81 -9.44 -5.41 -5.48
CA ASP A 81 -8.19 -5.64 -6.22
C ASP A 81 -6.99 -5.04 -5.45
N PHE A 82 -7.19 -3.92 -4.73
CA PHE A 82 -6.20 -3.35 -3.83
C PHE A 82 -5.78 -4.32 -2.71
N VAL A 83 -6.76 -4.87 -2.00
CA VAL A 83 -6.54 -5.83 -0.92
C VAL A 83 -5.91 -7.13 -1.46
N ALA A 84 -6.43 -7.65 -2.57
CA ALA A 84 -5.92 -8.85 -3.21
C ALA A 84 -4.46 -8.72 -3.67
N ALA A 85 -4.02 -7.52 -4.08
CA ALA A 85 -2.62 -7.25 -4.43
C ALA A 85 -1.69 -7.16 -3.21
N GLY A 86 -2.21 -7.18 -1.99
CA GLY A 86 -1.47 -7.02 -0.74
C GLY A 86 -1.43 -5.57 -0.23
N GLY A 87 -2.22 -4.68 -0.81
CA GLY A 87 -2.38 -3.29 -0.34
C GLY A 87 -3.04 -3.26 1.04
N ARG A 88 -2.63 -2.29 1.89
CA ARG A 88 -3.17 -2.14 3.24
C ARG A 88 -3.53 -0.70 3.58
N ALA A 89 -2.66 0.26 3.31
CA ALA A 89 -2.85 1.65 3.72
C ALA A 89 -3.90 2.34 2.84
N VAL A 90 -5.00 2.78 3.45
CA VAL A 90 -6.03 3.60 2.80
C VAL A 90 -6.04 4.95 3.50
N ASP A 91 -5.85 6.04 2.73
CA ASP A 91 -5.79 7.41 3.24
C ASP A 91 -7.03 8.20 2.82
N SER A 92 -7.78 8.69 3.81
CA SER A 92 -8.96 9.52 3.62
C SER A 92 -8.91 10.79 4.47
N SER A 93 -10.01 11.55 4.50
CA SER A 93 -10.15 12.76 5.31
C SER A 93 -11.62 13.16 5.44
N PRO A 94 -12.04 13.75 6.57
CA PRO A 94 -13.35 14.40 6.70
C PRO A 94 -13.61 15.49 5.65
N MET A 95 -12.57 16.05 5.05
CA MET A 95 -12.65 17.03 3.96
C MET A 95 -13.07 16.40 2.62
N TYR A 96 -13.01 15.07 2.48
CA TYR A 96 -13.22 14.37 1.21
C TYR A 96 -14.68 13.91 1.03
N GLY A 97 -15.63 14.68 1.50
CA GLY A 97 -17.06 14.41 1.33
C GLY A 97 -17.48 13.06 1.91
N SER A 98 -18.02 12.18 1.07
CA SER A 98 -18.51 10.85 1.47
C SER A 98 -17.41 9.78 1.56
N SER A 99 -16.14 10.10 1.24
CA SER A 99 -15.07 9.09 1.06
C SER A 99 -14.87 8.17 2.27
N GLU A 100 -14.91 8.69 3.50
CA GLU A 100 -14.74 7.87 4.70
C GLU A 100 -15.89 6.85 4.86
N ALA A 101 -17.13 7.27 4.63
CA ALA A 101 -18.29 6.38 4.68
C ALA A 101 -18.23 5.31 3.58
N VAL A 102 -17.81 5.71 2.38
CA VAL A 102 -17.63 4.78 1.25
C VAL A 102 -16.57 3.72 1.56
N VAL A 103 -15.43 4.12 2.12
CA VAL A 103 -14.38 3.16 2.54
C VAL A 103 -14.91 2.19 3.58
N GLY A 104 -15.65 2.68 4.59
CA GLY A 104 -16.25 1.85 5.64
C GLY A 104 -17.21 0.81 5.06
N ASP A 105 -18.13 1.22 4.18
CA ASP A 105 -19.08 0.34 3.52
C ASP A 105 -18.39 -0.72 2.64
N LEU A 106 -17.38 -0.33 1.88
CA LEU A 106 -16.61 -1.26 1.04
C LEU A 106 -15.82 -2.26 1.88
N ALA A 107 -15.23 -1.82 2.99
CA ALA A 107 -14.52 -2.69 3.92
C ALA A 107 -15.48 -3.72 4.55
N GLU A 108 -16.71 -3.30 4.91
CA GLU A 108 -17.75 -4.20 5.41
C GLU A 108 -18.13 -5.27 4.38
N GLN A 109 -18.37 -4.86 3.12
CA GLN A 109 -18.69 -5.79 2.02
C GLN A 109 -17.56 -6.79 1.76
N LEU A 110 -16.32 -6.41 2.01
CA LEU A 110 -15.13 -7.27 1.89
C LEU A 110 -14.80 -8.03 3.19
N ARG A 111 -15.73 -8.06 4.16
CA ARG A 111 -15.57 -8.74 5.46
C ARG A 111 -14.39 -8.21 6.28
N ARG A 112 -14.19 -6.90 6.25
CA ARG A 112 -13.20 -6.15 7.03
C ARG A 112 -11.78 -6.68 6.89
N PRO A 113 -11.17 -6.57 5.70
CA PRO A 113 -9.78 -6.96 5.52
C PRO A 113 -8.88 -6.12 6.43
N PRO A 114 -7.65 -6.59 6.74
CA PRO A 114 -6.74 -5.90 7.65
C PRO A 114 -6.15 -4.63 7.01
N LEU A 115 -6.96 -3.57 6.92
CA LEU A 115 -6.53 -2.26 6.42
C LEU A 115 -5.71 -1.52 7.47
N PHE A 116 -4.82 -0.67 7.02
CA PHE A 116 -4.22 0.42 7.80
C PHE A 116 -5.04 1.68 7.53
N CYS A 117 -5.91 2.02 8.49
CA CYS A 117 -6.91 3.08 8.36
C CYS A 117 -6.30 4.43 8.70
N ALA A 118 -6.03 5.25 7.68
CA ALA A 118 -5.46 6.59 7.82
C ALA A 118 -6.49 7.67 7.50
N THR A 119 -6.69 8.61 8.42
CA THR A 119 -7.53 9.79 8.20
C THR A 119 -6.92 11.05 8.79
N LYS A 120 -7.70 12.14 8.85
CA LYS A 120 -7.17 13.45 9.22
C LYS A 120 -8.14 14.21 10.13
N ILE A 121 -7.64 15.27 10.77
CA ILE A 121 -8.44 16.34 11.39
C ILE A 121 -8.38 17.55 10.47
N TRP A 122 -9.54 18.10 10.11
CA TRP A 122 -9.66 19.31 9.31
C TRP A 122 -10.75 20.22 9.84
N THR A 123 -10.47 20.87 10.95
CA THR A 123 -11.32 21.85 11.64
C THR A 123 -10.48 22.68 12.60
N TYR A 124 -11.07 23.68 13.23
CA TYR A 124 -10.44 24.45 14.31
C TYR A 124 -10.94 23.98 15.67
N GLY A 125 -10.07 24.06 16.69
CA GLY A 125 -10.41 23.84 18.09
C GLY A 125 -10.43 22.37 18.52
N ARG A 126 -10.04 22.15 19.77
CA ARG A 126 -9.86 20.81 20.35
C ARG A 126 -11.10 19.95 20.32
N TRP A 127 -12.22 20.53 20.76
CA TRP A 127 -13.49 19.79 20.84
C TRP A 127 -13.95 19.31 19.48
N ALA A 128 -13.97 20.21 18.47
CA ALA A 128 -14.37 19.87 17.12
C ALA A 128 -13.44 18.84 16.48
N GLY A 129 -12.13 18.94 16.73
CA GLY A 129 -11.15 17.93 16.27
C GLY A 129 -11.42 16.55 16.87
N ALA A 130 -11.69 16.47 18.18
CA ALA A 130 -12.04 15.19 18.81
C ALA A 130 -13.34 14.62 18.22
N GLN A 131 -14.37 15.45 18.03
CA GLN A 131 -15.63 15.01 17.41
C GLN A 131 -15.46 14.52 15.97
N GLN A 132 -14.56 15.13 15.18
CA GLN A 132 -14.23 14.63 13.85
C GLN A 132 -13.62 13.23 13.90
N VAL A 133 -12.69 12.96 14.81
CA VAL A 133 -12.09 11.62 14.95
C VAL A 133 -13.15 10.60 15.37
N GLU A 134 -14.03 10.93 16.32
CA GLU A 134 -15.14 10.06 16.72
C GLU A 134 -16.09 9.77 15.55
N ARG A 135 -16.37 10.76 14.72
CA ARG A 135 -17.16 10.56 13.50
C ARG A 135 -16.42 9.65 12.50
N SER A 136 -15.14 9.88 12.27
CA SER A 136 -14.34 9.04 11.39
C SER A 136 -14.33 7.58 11.84
N LEU A 137 -14.16 7.29 13.14
CA LEU A 137 -14.24 5.93 13.69
C LEU A 137 -15.57 5.25 13.32
N LYS A 138 -16.68 5.98 13.44
CA LYS A 138 -18.01 5.47 13.08
C LYS A 138 -18.15 5.23 11.58
N LEU A 139 -17.68 6.17 10.75
CA LEU A 139 -17.76 6.06 9.29
C LEU A 139 -16.91 4.90 8.75
N TRP A 140 -15.73 4.69 9.32
CA TRP A 140 -14.88 3.56 8.98
C TRP A 140 -15.37 2.24 9.60
N GLY A 141 -16.24 2.30 10.59
CA GLY A 141 -16.74 1.14 11.33
C GLY A 141 -15.63 0.42 12.10
N VAL A 142 -14.70 1.16 12.71
CA VAL A 142 -13.57 0.63 13.48
C VAL A 142 -13.55 1.24 14.89
N GLU A 143 -13.04 0.49 15.86
CA GLU A 143 -12.85 0.98 17.23
C GLU A 143 -11.59 1.86 17.36
N ARG A 144 -10.63 1.67 16.47
CA ARG A 144 -9.35 2.36 16.47
C ARG A 144 -8.88 2.64 15.04
N LEU A 145 -8.48 3.89 14.79
CA LEU A 145 -7.78 4.28 13.56
C LEU A 145 -6.27 4.00 13.70
N ASP A 146 -5.63 3.65 12.62
CA ASP A 146 -4.17 3.46 12.65
C ASP A 146 -3.45 4.81 12.67
N LEU A 147 -3.83 5.72 11.80
CA LEU A 147 -3.19 7.01 11.69
C LEU A 147 -4.20 8.15 11.63
N VAL A 148 -4.03 9.15 12.49
CA VAL A 148 -4.75 10.42 12.36
C VAL A 148 -3.75 11.56 12.20
N GLN A 149 -3.92 12.36 11.14
CA GLN A 149 -3.02 13.43 10.76
C GLN A 149 -3.71 14.79 10.86
N VAL A 150 -2.99 15.84 11.23
CA VAL A 150 -3.49 17.22 11.07
C VAL A 150 -3.42 17.60 9.59
N HIS A 151 -4.59 17.84 8.98
CA HIS A 151 -4.71 18.10 7.54
C HIS A 151 -4.24 19.50 7.16
N ASN A 152 -3.29 19.58 6.24
CA ASN A 152 -2.74 20.85 5.74
C ASN A 152 -2.28 21.79 6.87
N MET A 153 -1.80 21.22 7.98
CA MET A 153 -1.33 21.95 9.15
C MET A 153 -2.38 22.89 9.78
N LEU A 154 -3.69 22.63 9.53
CA LEU A 154 -4.76 23.48 10.04
C LEU A 154 -4.84 23.37 11.57
N ASP A 155 -4.60 24.47 12.27
CA ASP A 155 -4.66 24.55 13.75
C ASP A 155 -3.85 23.44 14.47
N TRP A 156 -2.70 23.05 13.91
CA TRP A 156 -1.98 21.86 14.31
C TRP A 156 -1.51 21.89 15.78
N ARG A 157 -1.13 23.06 16.29
CA ARG A 157 -0.72 23.20 17.71
C ARG A 157 -1.85 22.89 18.68
N THR A 158 -3.08 23.27 18.33
CA THR A 158 -4.30 22.98 19.11
C THR A 158 -4.66 21.49 19.03
N HIS A 159 -4.43 20.83 17.89
CA HIS A 159 -4.80 19.43 17.70
C HIS A 159 -3.78 18.44 18.26
N LEU A 160 -2.51 18.78 18.40
CA LEU A 160 -1.49 17.86 18.93
C LEU A 160 -1.83 17.29 20.32
N PRO A 161 -2.24 18.10 21.32
CA PRO A 161 -2.67 17.55 22.61
C PRO A 161 -3.88 16.63 22.49
N THR A 162 -4.81 16.92 21.58
CA THR A 162 -5.99 16.07 21.31
C THR A 162 -5.56 14.72 20.75
N LEU A 163 -4.69 14.70 19.74
CA LEU A 163 -4.17 13.45 19.16
C LEU A 163 -3.37 12.63 20.17
N ALA A 164 -2.57 13.30 21.02
CA ALA A 164 -1.82 12.63 22.08
C ALA A 164 -2.76 12.01 23.12
N ALA A 165 -3.89 12.65 23.46
CA ALA A 165 -4.90 12.08 24.33
C ALA A 165 -5.58 10.86 23.70
N LEU A 166 -6.06 10.97 22.47
CA LEU A 166 -6.69 9.86 21.73
C LEU A 166 -5.74 8.67 21.57
N ARG A 167 -4.43 8.90 21.40
CA ARG A 167 -3.46 7.81 21.37
C ARG A 167 -3.33 7.11 22.74
N ARG A 168 -3.29 7.84 23.83
CA ARG A 168 -3.26 7.26 25.20
C ARG A 168 -4.52 6.47 25.52
N GLU A 169 -5.65 6.89 24.98
CA GLU A 169 -6.96 6.22 25.10
C GLU A 169 -7.08 5.00 24.17
N GLY A 170 -6.09 4.74 23.33
CA GLY A 170 -6.10 3.62 22.37
C GLY A 170 -7.02 3.83 21.17
N ARG A 171 -7.53 5.05 20.95
CA ARG A 171 -8.43 5.39 19.83
C ARG A 171 -7.67 5.56 18.50
N ILE A 172 -6.40 5.91 18.58
CA ILE A 172 -5.48 5.99 17.44
C ILE A 172 -4.15 5.33 17.79
N ARG A 173 -3.41 4.86 16.77
CA ARG A 173 -2.08 4.26 16.96
C ARG A 173 -0.98 5.27 16.70
N TYR A 174 -1.07 5.96 15.59
CA TYR A 174 -0.06 6.90 15.10
C TYR A 174 -0.66 8.29 14.94
N LEU A 175 0.16 9.30 15.16
CA LEU A 175 -0.20 10.68 14.87
C LEU A 175 0.73 11.27 13.79
N GLY A 176 0.17 12.16 12.97
CA GLY A 176 0.92 12.77 11.89
C GLY A 176 0.46 14.18 11.55
N ILE A 177 1.10 14.73 10.52
CA ILE A 177 0.81 16.06 10.00
C ILE A 177 0.97 16.06 8.49
N THR A 178 0.14 16.86 7.78
CA THR A 178 0.18 16.87 6.33
C THR A 178 0.29 18.26 5.73
N THR A 179 0.90 18.32 4.54
CA THR A 179 0.74 19.39 3.55
C THR A 179 0.48 18.80 2.17
N SER A 180 0.15 19.64 1.21
CA SER A 180 0.03 19.23 -0.20
C SER A 180 0.33 20.40 -1.15
N HIS A 181 0.59 20.08 -2.44
CA HIS A 181 0.87 21.04 -3.51
C HIS A 181 2.12 21.90 -3.25
N GLY A 182 3.18 21.34 -2.66
CA GLY A 182 4.41 22.07 -2.33
C GLY A 182 4.23 23.22 -1.33
N ARG A 183 3.06 23.32 -0.68
CA ARG A 183 2.73 24.45 0.20
C ARG A 183 3.23 24.23 1.61
N ARG A 184 3.55 25.35 2.31
CA ARG A 184 3.89 25.36 3.74
C ARG A 184 5.08 24.49 4.13
N HIS A 185 6.02 24.20 3.21
CA HIS A 185 7.19 23.37 3.51
C HIS A 185 8.03 23.92 4.66
N ASP A 186 8.23 25.25 4.71
CA ASP A 186 9.00 25.88 5.80
C ASP A 186 8.31 25.74 7.17
N GLU A 187 6.99 25.78 7.20
CA GLU A 187 6.24 25.58 8.42
C GLU A 187 6.22 24.11 8.83
N LEU A 188 6.08 23.18 7.87
CA LEU A 188 6.16 21.75 8.11
C LEU A 188 7.55 21.38 8.64
N GLU A 189 8.62 21.93 8.07
CA GLU A 189 9.98 21.72 8.54
C GLU A 189 10.14 22.17 9.99
N ARG A 190 9.64 23.37 10.35
CA ARG A 190 9.65 23.83 11.74
C ARG A 190 8.87 22.90 12.66
N ALA A 191 7.67 22.49 12.26
CA ALA A 191 6.85 21.56 13.04
C ALA A 191 7.57 20.21 13.27
N MET A 192 8.20 19.67 12.24
CA MET A 192 8.98 18.42 12.34
C MET A 192 10.21 18.56 13.23
N ARG A 193 10.81 19.75 13.36
CA ARG A 193 11.90 20.02 14.29
C ARG A 193 11.41 20.13 15.73
N GLU A 194 10.23 20.71 15.93
CA GLU A 194 9.62 20.94 17.25
C GLU A 194 9.00 19.65 17.84
N VAL A 195 8.39 18.82 17.00
CA VAL A 195 7.55 17.68 17.42
C VAL A 195 8.01 16.39 16.76
N ALA A 196 8.00 15.31 17.54
CA ALA A 196 8.19 13.95 17.01
C ALA A 196 6.85 13.42 16.47
N PHE A 197 6.66 13.47 15.15
CA PHE A 197 5.55 12.84 14.47
C PHE A 197 5.90 11.40 14.11
N ASP A 198 4.92 10.48 14.19
CA ASP A 198 5.10 9.13 13.65
C ASP A 198 5.05 9.16 12.12
N PHE A 199 4.20 10.03 11.55
CA PHE A 199 4.03 10.22 10.11
C PHE A 199 4.04 11.68 9.69
N VAL A 200 4.65 11.93 8.54
CA VAL A 200 4.53 13.20 7.82
C VAL A 200 4.06 12.92 6.41
N GLN A 201 3.16 13.76 5.89
CA GLN A 201 2.65 13.60 4.53
C GLN A 201 2.82 14.89 3.75
N PHE A 202 3.41 14.80 2.55
CA PHE A 202 3.62 15.93 1.65
C PHE A 202 3.70 15.45 0.20
N THR A 203 3.61 16.41 -0.73
CA THR A 203 3.74 16.12 -2.16
C THR A 203 5.16 15.69 -2.49
N TYR A 204 5.25 14.60 -3.24
CA TYR A 204 6.48 14.14 -3.83
C TYR A 204 6.20 13.30 -5.08
N SER A 205 6.73 13.73 -6.21
CA SER A 205 6.58 13.08 -7.51
C SER A 205 7.82 13.30 -8.39
N VAL A 206 7.80 12.79 -9.60
CA VAL A 206 8.84 13.08 -10.60
C VAL A 206 8.91 14.59 -10.91
N ALA A 207 7.75 15.26 -10.96
CA ALA A 207 7.65 16.69 -11.29
C ALA A 207 7.79 17.61 -10.09
N ASP A 208 7.35 17.19 -8.89
CA ASP A 208 7.47 17.97 -7.65
C ASP A 208 8.47 17.28 -6.71
N ARG A 209 9.69 17.80 -6.67
CA ARG A 209 10.81 17.27 -5.87
C ARG A 209 11.29 18.24 -4.79
N ASP A 210 10.53 19.26 -4.48
CA ASP A 210 10.90 20.28 -3.49
C ASP A 210 11.12 19.72 -2.07
N ALA A 211 10.59 18.54 -1.81
CA ALA A 211 10.82 17.81 -0.56
C ALA A 211 12.21 17.15 -0.46
N GLU A 212 12.91 16.90 -1.58
CA GLU A 212 14.19 16.16 -1.59
C GLU A 212 15.31 16.83 -0.79
N PRO A 213 15.54 18.14 -0.91
CA PRO A 213 16.70 18.75 -0.23
C PRO A 213 16.53 18.91 1.28
N ARG A 214 15.30 18.97 1.79
CA ARG A 214 15.03 19.33 3.20
C ARG A 214 14.10 18.38 3.94
N LEU A 215 12.89 18.14 3.44
CA LEU A 215 11.85 17.40 4.19
C LEU A 215 12.14 15.91 4.26
N LEU A 216 12.57 15.28 3.16
CA LEU A 216 12.90 13.85 3.15
C LEU A 216 14.09 13.50 4.05
N PRO A 217 15.23 14.24 4.02
CA PRO A 217 16.31 14.03 4.98
C PRO A 217 15.86 14.24 6.42
N LEU A 218 15.12 15.32 6.70
CA LEU A 218 14.63 15.62 8.04
C LEU A 218 13.68 14.53 8.57
N ALA A 219 12.79 13.99 7.74
CA ALA A 219 11.89 12.90 8.13
C ALA A 219 12.69 11.67 8.58
N ARG A 220 13.74 11.30 7.83
CA ARG A 220 14.64 10.21 8.21
C ARG A 220 15.36 10.50 9.55
N ASP A 221 15.92 11.70 9.71
CA ASP A 221 16.67 12.09 10.91
C ASP A 221 15.75 12.17 12.15
N ARG A 222 14.45 12.42 11.93
CA ARG A 222 13.42 12.46 12.99
C ARG A 222 12.68 11.13 13.18
N ASN A 223 13.09 10.06 12.48
CA ASN A 223 12.41 8.75 12.50
C ASN A 223 10.91 8.83 12.19
N ALA A 224 10.51 9.72 11.30
CA ALA A 224 9.13 9.85 10.84
C ALA A 224 8.90 9.07 9.54
N ALA A 225 7.82 8.31 9.48
CA ALA A 225 7.36 7.66 8.25
C ALA A 225 6.84 8.72 7.26
N VAL A 226 7.18 8.60 5.98
CA VAL A 226 6.74 9.53 4.95
C VAL A 226 5.66 8.90 4.08
N ILE A 227 4.50 9.58 3.99
CA ILE A 227 3.50 9.32 2.99
C ILE A 227 3.65 10.36 1.87
N ALA A 228 4.01 9.91 0.66
CA ALA A 228 4.06 10.78 -0.50
C ALA A 228 2.66 10.90 -1.11
N ASN A 229 2.07 12.10 -1.06
CA ASN A 229 0.81 12.37 -1.76
C ASN A 229 1.05 12.92 -3.16
N ARG A 230 0.02 12.95 -4.02
CA ARG A 230 0.06 13.45 -5.41
C ARG A 230 1.19 12.84 -6.26
N PRO A 231 1.43 11.52 -6.24
CA PRO A 231 2.55 10.91 -6.98
C PRO A 231 2.46 11.11 -8.49
N PHE A 232 1.30 11.47 -9.01
CA PHE A 232 1.04 11.74 -10.43
C PHE A 232 0.83 13.24 -10.73
N ASP A 233 1.15 14.12 -9.77
CA ASP A 233 0.95 15.56 -9.87
C ASP A 233 -0.48 15.94 -10.29
N GLY A 234 -1.48 15.31 -9.64
CA GLY A 234 -2.90 15.50 -9.98
C GLY A 234 -3.33 14.93 -11.32
N GLY A 235 -2.49 14.17 -11.99
CA GLY A 235 -2.72 13.61 -13.32
C GLY A 235 -1.89 14.27 -14.43
N ASP A 236 -1.23 15.39 -14.16
CA ASP A 236 -0.47 16.16 -15.14
C ASP A 236 0.71 15.36 -15.72
N LEU A 237 1.32 14.46 -14.94
CA LEU A 237 2.36 13.57 -15.45
C LEU A 237 1.87 12.69 -16.60
N PHE A 238 0.64 12.22 -16.58
CA PHE A 238 0.08 11.44 -17.70
C PHE A 238 -0.16 12.31 -18.93
N ALA A 239 -0.54 13.58 -18.75
CA ALA A 239 -0.67 14.52 -19.86
C ALA A 239 0.68 14.77 -20.56
N ARG A 240 1.79 14.88 -19.79
CA ARG A 240 3.16 15.08 -20.33
C ARG A 240 3.67 13.90 -21.16
N VAL A 241 3.20 12.68 -20.86
CA VAL A 241 3.65 11.46 -21.57
C VAL A 241 2.61 10.90 -22.54
N ARG A 242 1.54 11.63 -22.80
CA ARG A 242 0.47 11.21 -23.72
C ARG A 242 1.02 10.93 -25.10
N GLY A 243 0.74 9.74 -25.63
CA GLY A 243 1.23 9.30 -26.95
C GLY A 243 2.71 8.92 -26.98
N ARG A 244 3.43 8.99 -25.86
CA ARG A 244 4.82 8.53 -25.77
C ARG A 244 4.88 7.05 -25.41
N ALA A 245 5.71 6.30 -26.09
CA ALA A 245 6.07 4.94 -25.67
C ALA A 245 6.86 4.98 -24.36
N LEU A 246 6.67 3.94 -23.54
CA LEU A 246 7.49 3.76 -22.35
C LEU A 246 8.97 3.61 -22.76
N PRO A 247 9.92 4.25 -22.07
CA PRO A 247 11.34 4.11 -22.39
C PRO A 247 11.78 2.64 -22.33
N THR A 248 12.66 2.22 -23.22
CA THR A 248 13.12 0.81 -23.28
C THR A 248 13.76 0.34 -21.97
N TRP A 249 14.47 1.24 -21.27
CA TRP A 249 15.07 0.94 -19.96
C TRP A 249 14.05 0.74 -18.83
N ALA A 250 12.77 1.09 -19.02
CA ALA A 250 11.73 0.83 -18.02
C ALA A 250 11.53 -0.67 -17.78
N ALA A 251 11.88 -1.52 -18.75
CA ALA A 251 11.90 -2.97 -18.59
C ALA A 251 12.94 -3.44 -17.56
N GLU A 252 14.04 -2.71 -17.36
CA GLU A 252 15.09 -3.04 -16.38
C GLU A 252 14.58 -2.96 -14.93
N ILE A 253 13.50 -2.22 -14.73
CA ILE A 253 12.82 -2.10 -13.43
C ILE A 253 11.39 -2.68 -13.47
N ASP A 254 11.12 -3.62 -14.36
CA ASP A 254 9.83 -4.33 -14.48
C ASP A 254 8.62 -3.38 -14.56
N CYS A 255 8.74 -2.26 -15.26
CA CYS A 255 7.61 -1.33 -15.48
C CYS A 255 6.89 -1.67 -16.78
N ALA A 256 5.62 -2.00 -16.69
CA ALA A 256 4.75 -2.27 -17.83
C ALA A 256 3.99 -1.02 -18.33
N ASN A 257 3.95 0.05 -17.54
CA ASN A 257 3.22 1.29 -17.87
C ASN A 257 3.80 2.49 -17.12
N TRP A 258 3.36 3.70 -17.52
CA TRP A 258 3.80 4.95 -16.95
C TRP A 258 3.46 5.12 -15.45
N ALA A 259 2.32 4.58 -15.00
CA ALA A 259 1.94 4.65 -13.60
C ALA A 259 2.96 3.92 -12.71
N GLN A 260 3.38 2.71 -13.10
CA GLN A 260 4.40 1.96 -12.39
C GLN A 260 5.74 2.69 -12.36
N LEU A 261 6.14 3.31 -13.46
CA LEU A 261 7.39 4.06 -13.54
C LEU A 261 7.38 5.26 -12.58
N PHE A 262 6.31 6.06 -12.58
CA PHE A 262 6.18 7.20 -11.68
C PHE A 262 6.12 6.77 -10.21
N LEU A 263 5.38 5.71 -9.88
CA LEU A 263 5.28 5.22 -8.51
C LEU A 263 6.60 4.60 -8.03
N LYS A 264 7.29 3.82 -8.85
CA LYS A 264 8.61 3.26 -8.51
C LYS A 264 9.65 4.35 -8.28
N PHE A 265 9.63 5.45 -9.05
CA PHE A 265 10.47 6.61 -8.76
C PHE A 265 10.26 7.15 -7.34
N VAL A 266 9.01 7.32 -6.93
CA VAL A 266 8.65 7.84 -5.60
C VAL A 266 9.08 6.88 -4.50
N VAL A 267 8.70 5.60 -4.59
CA VAL A 267 8.94 4.63 -3.50
C VAL A 267 10.37 4.11 -3.45
N ALA A 268 11.15 4.33 -4.51
CA ALA A 268 12.59 4.03 -4.50
C ALA A 268 13.40 5.00 -3.63
N HIS A 269 12.85 6.19 -3.31
CA HIS A 269 13.52 7.10 -2.37
C HIS A 269 13.53 6.48 -0.97
N PRO A 270 14.71 6.33 -0.31
CA PRO A 270 14.83 5.55 0.92
C PRO A 270 14.05 6.13 2.11
N ALA A 271 13.76 7.42 2.13
CA ALA A 271 12.97 8.07 3.16
C ALA A 271 11.45 7.93 2.96
N VAL A 272 10.97 7.50 1.79
CA VAL A 272 9.53 7.34 1.54
C VAL A 272 9.05 6.00 2.07
N THR A 273 8.05 6.01 2.95
CA THR A 273 7.44 4.79 3.51
C THR A 273 6.38 4.23 2.57
N CYS A 274 5.46 5.07 2.11
CA CYS A 274 4.48 4.69 1.09
C CYS A 274 4.03 5.90 0.27
N THR A 275 3.36 5.64 -0.85
CA THR A 275 2.67 6.64 -1.65
C THR A 275 1.22 6.26 -1.85
N ILE A 276 0.33 7.23 -2.04
CA ILE A 276 -1.13 7.06 -2.03
C ILE A 276 -1.77 7.57 -3.34
N PRO A 277 -1.51 6.90 -4.48
CA PRO A 277 -2.25 7.20 -5.71
C PRO A 277 -3.73 6.98 -5.48
N ALA A 278 -4.57 7.86 -6.07
CA ALA A 278 -6.02 7.76 -6.00
C ALA A 278 -6.60 7.37 -7.36
N THR A 279 -7.59 6.48 -7.36
CA THR A 279 -8.33 6.11 -8.56
C THR A 279 -9.70 5.55 -8.22
N SER A 280 -10.68 5.79 -9.10
CA SER A 280 -12.01 5.14 -9.08
C SER A 280 -12.12 3.98 -10.08
N GLN A 281 -11.06 3.65 -10.81
CA GLN A 281 -11.06 2.64 -11.86
C GLN A 281 -10.19 1.44 -11.48
N ALA A 282 -10.77 0.24 -11.48
CA ALA A 282 -10.06 -0.99 -11.15
C ALA A 282 -8.89 -1.29 -12.12
N ALA A 283 -8.99 -0.89 -13.39
CA ALA A 283 -7.89 -1.02 -14.35
C ALA A 283 -6.67 -0.19 -13.90
N HIS A 284 -6.86 1.08 -13.57
CA HIS A 284 -5.78 1.96 -13.09
C HIS A 284 -5.23 1.49 -11.73
N LEU A 285 -6.10 0.92 -10.87
CA LEU A 285 -5.60 0.34 -9.62
C LEU A 285 -4.64 -0.82 -9.90
N ARG A 286 -5.00 -1.76 -10.79
CA ARG A 286 -4.13 -2.88 -11.14
C ARG A 286 -2.78 -2.42 -11.72
N GLU A 287 -2.79 -1.34 -12.51
CA GLU A 287 -1.55 -0.69 -12.96
C GLU A 287 -0.72 -0.18 -11.78
N ASN A 288 -1.34 0.58 -10.87
CA ASN A 288 -0.67 1.18 -9.73
C ASN A 288 -0.05 0.11 -8.80
N VAL A 289 -0.80 -0.94 -8.45
CA VAL A 289 -0.31 -1.99 -7.54
C VAL A 289 0.77 -2.87 -8.16
N GLY A 290 0.95 -2.84 -9.49
CA GLY A 290 2.10 -3.43 -10.16
C GLY A 290 3.44 -2.87 -9.65
N ALA A 291 3.47 -1.62 -9.17
CA ALA A 291 4.65 -1.03 -8.55
C ALA A 291 5.00 -1.60 -7.16
N LEU A 292 4.15 -2.45 -6.58
CA LEU A 292 4.46 -3.22 -5.37
C LEU A 292 5.55 -4.28 -5.59
N ARG A 293 5.85 -4.62 -6.82
CA ARG A 293 6.73 -5.76 -7.17
C ARG A 293 7.79 -5.37 -8.19
N GLY A 294 8.76 -6.27 -8.37
CA GLY A 294 9.84 -6.11 -9.33
C GLY A 294 10.94 -5.19 -8.82
N THR A 295 11.87 -4.85 -9.67
CA THR A 295 13.06 -4.03 -9.37
C THR A 295 12.66 -2.58 -9.12
N LEU A 296 13.23 -1.95 -8.09
CA LEU A 296 13.13 -0.50 -7.88
C LEU A 296 14.33 0.19 -8.52
N PRO A 297 14.16 1.40 -9.09
CA PRO A 297 15.28 2.15 -9.65
C PRO A 297 16.29 2.51 -8.55
N ASP A 298 17.56 2.32 -8.87
CA ASP A 298 18.64 2.84 -8.05
C ASP A 298 18.74 4.37 -8.15
N GLU A 299 19.67 4.96 -7.43
CA GLU A 299 19.83 6.41 -7.43
C GLU A 299 20.24 6.99 -8.79
N ALA A 300 21.04 6.26 -9.58
CA ALA A 300 21.46 6.70 -10.92
C ALA A 300 20.27 6.73 -11.87
N LEU A 301 19.44 5.69 -11.83
CA LEU A 301 18.22 5.60 -12.64
C LEU A 301 17.16 6.59 -12.16
N ARG A 302 17.00 6.82 -10.84
CA ARG A 302 16.12 7.89 -10.33
C ARG A 302 16.54 9.27 -10.86
N ARG A 303 17.85 9.58 -10.85
CA ARG A 303 18.35 10.84 -11.43
C ARG A 303 18.06 10.94 -12.93
N ARG A 304 18.16 9.83 -13.66
CA ARG A 304 17.80 9.78 -15.09
C ARG A 304 16.32 10.06 -15.29
N ILE A 305 15.45 9.37 -14.56
CA ILE A 305 13.98 9.57 -14.60
C ILE A 305 13.65 11.04 -14.34
N ALA A 306 14.26 11.63 -13.33
CA ALA A 306 14.03 13.03 -12.95
C ALA A 306 14.47 14.02 -14.06
N ARG A 307 15.54 13.73 -14.80
CA ARG A 307 16.00 14.59 -15.93
C ARG A 307 15.13 14.46 -17.17
N GLU A 308 14.61 13.25 -17.45
CA GLU A 308 13.87 12.98 -18.68
C GLU A 308 12.36 13.31 -18.56
N LEU A 309 11.82 13.31 -17.35
CA LEU A 309 10.38 13.36 -17.11
C LEU A 309 9.93 14.43 -16.09
N GLY A 310 10.87 15.01 -15.34
CA GLY A 310 10.62 16.02 -14.32
C GLY A 310 10.43 17.44 -14.82
#